data_2590179dca67ac096c8f78db871f0c21
#
_entry.id   2590179dca67ac096c8f78db871f0c21
#
_cell.length_a   1.000
_cell.length_b   1.000
_cell.length_c   1.000
_cell.angle_alpha   90.00
_cell.angle_beta   90.00
_cell.angle_gamma   90.00
#
_symmetry.space_group_name_H-M   'P 1'
#
loop_
_entity.id
_entity.type
_entity.pdbx_description
1 polymer ?
#
loop_
_entity_poly.entity_id
_entity_poly.type
_entity_poly.pdbx_seq_one_letter_code
_entity_poly.pdbx_strand_id
1 'polypeptide(L)'
;MEAAFERSDRVRHVDPLLVITNRDAGTADEESLAAALAVLRERASVEVAATSNPGELDGVLHRAGSRRIVVAGGDGSLHAVVAALHRRRDLKNAVLGLLPLGTGNDFARGVGLPLDIEEAARVVLRNKPRPMDLVVDEVGEVVVNSVHVGVGAEASRRAAGLKERLGKVGYPIGAVLTAVDPPLLRLRVEVDGEVVCDLDDPVLMVAVGNGPSVGGGTELTPEADPGDGMVDVLISRSTGPVARLLYALRLGFATHHHREDVTYRRGSRVSVSGGPFWCSADGEVYGPERHRTWHVESEAYSMLLP
;
A
#
# COMPACT_ATOMS: atom_id res chain seq x y z
N MET A 1 -29.87 -19.37 48.95
CA MET A 1 -29.94 -18.15 48.15
C MET A 1 -28.54 -17.67 47.91
N GLU A 2 -27.92 -18.22 46.87
CA GLU A 2 -26.62 -17.78 46.38
C GLU A 2 -26.44 -18.35 45.00
N ALA A 3 -27.00 -17.68 43.99
CA ALA A 3 -26.74 -17.97 42.60
C ALA A 3 -25.48 -17.28 42.24
N ALA A 4 -24.37 -17.99 42.34
CA ALA A 4 -23.06 -17.55 41.91
C ALA A 4 -23.06 -17.33 40.38
N PHE A 5 -22.71 -16.17 40.04
CA PHE A 5 -22.52 -15.60 38.71
C PHE A 5 -21.27 -16.28 38.08
N GLU A 6 -21.42 -17.45 37.51
CA GLU A 6 -20.43 -18.00 36.58
C GLU A 6 -20.56 -17.29 35.24
N ARG A 7 -19.88 -16.16 35.12
CA ARG A 7 -19.51 -15.63 33.82
C ARG A 7 -18.49 -16.60 33.24
N SER A 8 -18.98 -17.58 32.49
CA SER A 8 -18.20 -18.36 31.55
C SER A 8 -17.51 -17.37 30.60
N ASP A 9 -16.26 -17.09 30.88
CA ASP A 9 -15.32 -16.49 29.94
C ASP A 9 -15.05 -17.57 28.87
N ARG A 10 -16.03 -17.75 27.95
CA ARG A 10 -15.80 -18.56 26.76
C ARG A 10 -14.69 -17.86 25.99
N VAL A 11 -13.50 -18.36 26.11
CA VAL A 11 -12.37 -18.07 25.22
C VAL A 11 -12.93 -18.24 23.80
N ARG A 12 -13.27 -17.14 23.15
CA ARG A 12 -13.72 -17.19 21.75
C ARG A 12 -12.52 -17.70 20.96
N HIS A 13 -12.59 -18.94 20.52
CA HIS A 13 -11.63 -19.50 19.59
C HIS A 13 -11.64 -18.61 18.33
N VAL A 14 -10.49 -18.07 18.00
CA VAL A 14 -10.29 -17.33 16.74
C VAL A 14 -10.27 -18.37 15.62
N ASP A 15 -10.81 -18.00 14.46
CA ASP A 15 -10.74 -18.86 13.27
C ASP A 15 -9.29 -19.28 12.98
N PRO A 16 -9.07 -20.47 12.42
CA PRO A 16 -7.71 -20.92 12.08
C PRO A 16 -7.01 -19.91 11.19
N LEU A 17 -5.73 -19.70 11.45
CA LEU A 17 -4.89 -18.73 10.74
C LEU A 17 -3.93 -19.44 9.79
N LEU A 18 -3.77 -18.89 8.60
CA LEU A 18 -2.71 -19.22 7.67
C LEU A 18 -1.75 -18.03 7.58
N VAL A 19 -0.57 -18.16 8.18
CA VAL A 19 0.48 -17.13 8.11
C VAL A 19 1.33 -17.38 6.87
N ILE A 20 1.37 -16.41 5.97
CA ILE A 20 2.18 -16.44 4.75
C ILE A 20 3.40 -15.54 4.95
N THR A 21 4.60 -16.07 4.76
CA THR A 21 5.86 -15.33 4.86
C THR A 21 6.71 -15.53 3.62
N ASN A 22 7.68 -14.64 3.40
CA ASN A 22 8.68 -14.79 2.36
C ASN A 22 9.83 -15.68 2.88
N ARG A 23 10.24 -16.67 2.10
CA ARG A 23 11.38 -17.57 2.42
C ARG A 23 12.71 -16.82 2.47
N ASP A 24 12.83 -15.72 1.73
CA ASP A 24 14.04 -14.89 1.68
C ASP A 24 14.10 -13.83 2.82
N ALA A 25 13.25 -13.97 3.85
CA ALA A 25 13.29 -13.13 5.04
C ALA A 25 14.64 -13.29 5.77
N GLY A 26 15.19 -12.18 6.28
CA GLY A 26 16.46 -12.22 7.02
C GLY A 26 16.30 -12.76 8.44
N THR A 27 17.42 -13.08 9.11
CA THR A 27 17.43 -13.66 10.46
C THR A 27 16.68 -12.82 11.50
N ALA A 28 16.78 -11.48 11.44
CA ALA A 28 16.05 -10.58 12.32
C ALA A 28 14.52 -10.65 12.11
N ASP A 29 14.09 -10.89 10.86
CA ASP A 29 12.69 -11.07 10.53
C ASP A 29 12.18 -12.43 11.06
N GLU A 30 13.03 -13.46 11.10
CA GLU A 30 12.70 -14.79 11.64
C GLU A 30 12.46 -14.75 13.16
N GLU A 31 13.31 -14.03 13.92
CA GLU A 31 13.14 -13.86 15.37
C GLU A 31 11.85 -13.09 15.68
N SER A 32 11.60 -12.00 14.94
CA SER A 32 10.37 -11.20 15.08
C SER A 32 9.13 -12.01 14.72
N LEU A 33 9.18 -12.79 13.66
CA LEU A 33 8.09 -13.69 13.27
C LEU A 33 7.82 -14.75 14.34
N ALA A 34 8.86 -15.32 14.93
CA ALA A 34 8.71 -16.32 15.99
C ALA A 34 7.99 -15.75 17.22
N ALA A 35 8.30 -14.49 17.62
CA ALA A 35 7.60 -13.79 18.69
C ALA A 35 6.11 -13.58 18.37
N ALA A 36 5.79 -13.08 17.17
CA ALA A 36 4.41 -12.92 16.74
C ALA A 36 3.63 -14.25 16.69
N LEU A 37 4.25 -15.32 16.19
CA LEU A 37 3.64 -16.66 16.14
C LEU A 37 3.36 -17.21 17.54
N ALA A 38 4.20 -16.91 18.54
CA ALA A 38 3.92 -17.28 19.92
C ALA A 38 2.62 -16.63 20.41
N VAL A 39 2.46 -15.30 20.17
CA VAL A 39 1.23 -14.57 20.51
C VAL A 39 0.01 -15.14 19.80
N LEU A 40 0.11 -15.40 18.49
CA LEU A 40 -1.04 -15.93 17.71
C LEU A 40 -1.47 -17.31 18.21
N ARG A 41 -0.53 -18.19 18.55
CA ARG A 41 -0.78 -19.57 19.02
C ARG A 41 -1.43 -19.65 20.39
N GLU A 42 -1.45 -18.56 21.17
CA GLU A 42 -2.17 -18.52 22.44
C GLU A 42 -3.70 -18.71 22.26
N ARG A 43 -4.25 -18.28 21.10
CA ARG A 43 -5.70 -18.23 20.88
C ARG A 43 -6.18 -18.81 19.56
N ALA A 44 -5.28 -19.15 18.63
CA ALA A 44 -5.62 -19.66 17.32
C ALA A 44 -4.77 -20.86 16.92
N SER A 45 -5.33 -21.74 16.09
CA SER A 45 -4.54 -22.73 15.35
C SER A 45 -3.82 -22.01 14.21
N VAL A 46 -2.50 -22.12 14.12
CA VAL A 46 -1.66 -21.38 13.18
C VAL A 46 -0.87 -22.33 12.30
N GLU A 47 -1.13 -22.28 11.00
CA GLU A 47 -0.28 -22.89 9.97
C GLU A 47 0.61 -21.80 9.37
N VAL A 48 1.89 -22.10 9.13
CA VAL A 48 2.84 -21.19 8.51
C VAL A 48 3.26 -21.74 7.16
N ALA A 49 3.18 -20.93 6.13
CA ALA A 49 3.60 -21.24 4.77
C ALA A 49 4.62 -20.21 4.28
N ALA A 50 5.84 -20.64 4.02
CA ALA A 50 6.87 -19.82 3.41
C ALA A 50 6.82 -19.97 1.88
N THR A 51 6.79 -18.83 1.17
CA THR A 51 6.75 -18.79 -0.30
C THR A 51 7.90 -17.96 -0.83
N SER A 52 8.42 -18.30 -2.00
CA SER A 52 9.52 -17.58 -2.65
C SER A 52 9.16 -17.05 -4.05
N ASN A 53 8.03 -17.47 -4.60
CA ASN A 53 7.58 -17.09 -5.93
C ASN A 53 6.05 -17.12 -6.05
N PRO A 54 5.48 -16.47 -7.09
CA PRO A 54 4.03 -16.41 -7.27
C PRO A 54 3.34 -17.76 -7.38
N GLY A 55 3.97 -18.78 -7.98
CA GLY A 55 3.39 -20.11 -8.14
C GLY A 55 3.24 -20.84 -6.81
N GLU A 56 4.21 -20.73 -5.90
CA GLU A 56 4.12 -21.25 -4.54
C GLU A 56 3.01 -20.55 -3.76
N LEU A 57 2.91 -19.23 -3.89
CA LEU A 57 1.86 -18.43 -3.26
C LEU A 57 0.48 -18.87 -3.74
N ASP A 58 0.27 -19.02 -5.05
CA ASP A 58 -0.99 -19.51 -5.61
C ASP A 58 -1.36 -20.90 -5.08
N GLY A 59 -0.37 -21.81 -4.95
CA GLY A 59 -0.56 -23.12 -4.37
C GLY A 59 -0.95 -23.10 -2.88
N VAL A 60 -0.39 -22.17 -2.11
CA VAL A 60 -0.73 -21.95 -0.69
C VAL A 60 -2.15 -21.38 -0.57
N LEU A 61 -2.48 -20.36 -1.34
CA LEU A 61 -3.81 -19.73 -1.35
C LEU A 61 -4.90 -20.72 -1.80
N HIS A 62 -4.61 -21.62 -2.76
CA HIS A 62 -5.55 -22.65 -3.17
C HIS A 62 -5.95 -23.57 -2.01
N ARG A 63 -5.05 -23.84 -1.08
CA ARG A 63 -5.28 -24.66 0.11
C ARG A 63 -5.72 -23.86 1.33
N ALA A 64 -5.88 -22.55 1.23
CA ALA A 64 -6.24 -21.69 2.36
C ALA A 64 -7.62 -22.05 2.96
N GLY A 65 -8.60 -22.43 2.11
CA GLY A 65 -9.95 -22.71 2.57
C GLY A 65 -10.60 -21.49 3.23
N SER A 66 -11.26 -21.70 4.36
CA SER A 66 -11.92 -20.62 5.13
C SER A 66 -11.02 -19.96 6.19
N ARG A 67 -9.72 -20.26 6.18
CA ARG A 67 -8.78 -19.68 7.16
C ARG A 67 -8.58 -18.18 6.90
N ARG A 68 -8.41 -17.44 7.98
CA ARG A 68 -7.94 -16.07 7.86
C ARG A 68 -6.48 -16.06 7.44
N ILE A 69 -6.16 -15.24 6.47
CA ILE A 69 -4.80 -15.15 5.93
C ILE A 69 -4.05 -14.03 6.65
N VAL A 70 -2.90 -14.33 7.22
CA VAL A 70 -2.05 -13.35 7.88
C VAL A 70 -0.77 -13.21 7.06
N VAL A 71 -0.54 -12.02 6.52
CA VAL A 71 0.66 -11.72 5.74
C VAL A 71 1.76 -11.29 6.72
N ALA A 72 2.85 -12.07 6.79
CA ALA A 72 4.04 -11.70 7.54
C ALA A 72 5.09 -11.16 6.57
N GLY A 73 5.13 -9.82 6.44
CA GLY A 73 5.99 -9.13 5.47
C GLY A 73 5.70 -7.64 5.39
N GLY A 74 6.29 -6.97 4.42
CA GLY A 74 6.05 -5.56 4.11
C GLY A 74 4.99 -5.35 3.01
N ASP A 75 4.95 -4.12 2.49
CA ASP A 75 3.99 -3.69 1.46
C ASP A 75 3.99 -4.59 0.22
N GLY A 76 5.16 -5.00 -0.27
CA GLY A 76 5.27 -5.92 -1.41
C GLY A 76 4.69 -7.31 -1.14
N SER A 77 4.80 -7.83 0.08
CA SER A 77 4.20 -9.12 0.45
C SER A 77 2.68 -9.01 0.53
N LEU A 78 2.16 -7.90 1.07
CA LEU A 78 0.73 -7.61 1.10
C LEU A 78 0.18 -7.48 -0.31
N HIS A 79 0.83 -6.69 -1.17
CA HIS A 79 0.49 -6.53 -2.58
C HIS A 79 0.42 -7.89 -3.29
N ALA A 80 1.45 -8.74 -3.15
CA ALA A 80 1.50 -10.05 -3.81
C ALA A 80 0.32 -10.95 -3.41
N VAL A 81 -0.06 -10.97 -2.12
CA VAL A 81 -1.19 -11.77 -1.62
C VAL A 81 -2.51 -11.19 -2.15
N VAL A 82 -2.72 -9.88 -2.07
CA VAL A 82 -3.93 -9.21 -2.58
C VAL A 82 -4.08 -9.43 -4.08
N ALA A 83 -3.02 -9.21 -4.86
CA ALA A 83 -3.00 -9.45 -6.30
C ALA A 83 -3.32 -10.91 -6.67
N ALA A 84 -2.74 -11.88 -5.96
CA ALA A 84 -3.02 -13.28 -6.20
C ALA A 84 -4.48 -13.64 -5.89
N LEU A 85 -5.04 -13.15 -4.78
CA LEU A 85 -6.44 -13.36 -4.42
C LEU A 85 -7.39 -12.68 -5.41
N HIS A 86 -7.06 -11.48 -5.88
CA HIS A 86 -7.85 -10.74 -6.89
C HIS A 86 -7.90 -11.51 -8.21
N ARG A 87 -6.76 -11.95 -8.76
CA ARG A 87 -6.71 -12.79 -9.97
C ARG A 87 -7.53 -14.08 -9.86
N ARG A 88 -7.58 -14.67 -8.66
CA ARG A 88 -8.35 -15.87 -8.35
C ARG A 88 -9.84 -15.61 -8.14
N ARG A 89 -10.27 -14.35 -8.02
CA ARG A 89 -11.61 -13.90 -7.63
C ARG A 89 -12.03 -14.39 -6.23
N ASP A 90 -11.04 -14.61 -5.37
CA ASP A 90 -11.25 -15.06 -3.98
C ASP A 90 -11.14 -13.90 -2.99
N LEU A 91 -10.71 -12.70 -3.44
CA LEU A 91 -10.38 -11.56 -2.60
C LEU A 91 -11.56 -11.07 -1.76
N LYS A 92 -12.76 -10.97 -2.35
CA LYS A 92 -13.97 -10.48 -1.66
C LYS A 92 -14.33 -11.26 -0.40
N ASN A 93 -13.98 -12.53 -0.35
CA ASN A 93 -14.25 -13.40 0.78
C ASN A 93 -13.07 -13.51 1.74
N ALA A 94 -11.95 -12.87 1.42
CA ALA A 94 -10.73 -12.96 2.21
C ALA A 94 -10.80 -12.02 3.42
N VAL A 95 -10.37 -12.55 4.57
CA VAL A 95 -10.07 -11.76 5.76
C VAL A 95 -8.57 -11.80 5.97
N LEU A 96 -7.93 -10.64 5.82
CA LEU A 96 -6.49 -10.51 5.89
C LEU A 96 -6.06 -9.91 7.24
N GLY A 97 -4.92 -10.34 7.73
CA GLY A 97 -4.16 -9.67 8.79
C GLY A 97 -2.77 -9.35 8.27
N LEU A 98 -2.08 -8.41 8.90
CA LEU A 98 -0.71 -8.03 8.55
C LEU A 98 0.18 -8.04 9.78
N LEU A 99 1.33 -8.69 9.65
CA LEU A 99 2.46 -8.59 10.59
C LEU A 99 3.56 -7.81 9.87
N PRO A 100 3.80 -6.54 10.22
CA PRO A 100 4.65 -5.63 9.44
C PRO A 100 6.14 -5.92 9.67
N LEU A 101 6.74 -6.73 8.81
CA LEU A 101 8.16 -7.09 8.81
C LEU A 101 8.99 -6.34 7.76
N GLY A 102 8.35 -5.48 6.95
CA GLY A 102 9.03 -4.70 5.93
C GLY A 102 9.78 -3.49 6.49
N THR A 103 10.59 -2.86 5.64
CA THR A 103 11.30 -1.62 5.99
C THR A 103 10.38 -0.39 5.93
N GLY A 104 9.49 -0.32 4.94
CA GLY A 104 8.57 0.81 4.74
C GLY A 104 7.33 0.70 5.59
N ASN A 105 6.58 -0.37 5.38
CA ASN A 105 5.29 -0.66 6.01
C ASN A 105 4.31 0.52 5.85
N ASP A 106 4.27 1.09 4.65
CA ASP A 106 3.49 2.28 4.34
C ASP A 106 1.99 2.02 4.52
N PHE A 107 1.51 0.86 4.08
CA PHE A 107 0.12 0.46 4.32
C PHE A 107 -0.20 0.35 5.82
N ALA A 108 0.65 -0.33 6.58
CA ALA A 108 0.43 -0.49 8.03
C ALA A 108 0.36 0.86 8.75
N ARG A 109 1.24 1.80 8.39
CA ARG A 109 1.22 3.18 8.91
C ARG A 109 -0.08 3.89 8.55
N GLY A 110 -0.49 3.82 7.29
CA GLY A 110 -1.69 4.48 6.77
C GLY A 110 -2.98 4.05 7.46
N VAL A 111 -3.10 2.77 7.82
CA VAL A 111 -4.28 2.24 8.52
C VAL A 111 -4.15 2.22 10.05
N GLY A 112 -3.08 2.81 10.61
CA GLY A 112 -2.85 2.87 12.05
C GLY A 112 -2.52 1.51 12.69
N LEU A 113 -2.03 0.53 11.92
CA LEU A 113 -1.60 -0.77 12.46
C LEU A 113 -0.28 -0.59 13.23
N PRO A 114 -0.15 -1.14 14.45
CA PRO A 114 1.10 -1.11 15.19
C PRO A 114 2.26 -1.72 14.39
N LEU A 115 3.41 -1.06 14.39
CA LEU A 115 4.63 -1.60 13.76
C LEU A 115 5.37 -2.57 14.68
N ASP A 116 5.04 -2.59 15.96
CA ASP A 116 5.45 -3.67 16.87
C ASP A 116 4.71 -4.94 16.49
N ILE A 117 5.47 -5.98 16.19
CA ILE A 117 4.94 -7.20 15.58
C ILE A 117 4.05 -8.01 16.54
N GLU A 118 4.34 -7.98 17.83
CA GLU A 118 3.50 -8.66 18.84
C GLU A 118 2.19 -7.90 19.04
N GLU A 119 2.23 -6.57 19.03
CA GLU A 119 1.01 -5.77 19.08
C GLU A 119 0.16 -5.96 17.82
N ALA A 120 0.77 -6.03 16.64
CA ALA A 120 0.08 -6.36 15.40
C ALA A 120 -0.55 -7.76 15.47
N ALA A 121 0.14 -8.75 16.04
CA ALA A 121 -0.41 -10.08 16.28
C ALA A 121 -1.62 -10.04 17.23
N ARG A 122 -1.60 -9.19 18.27
CA ARG A 122 -2.75 -8.98 19.17
C ARG A 122 -3.94 -8.34 18.44
N VAL A 123 -3.68 -7.44 17.47
CA VAL A 123 -4.73 -6.86 16.60
C VAL A 123 -5.39 -7.98 15.80
N VAL A 124 -4.61 -8.85 15.15
CA VAL A 124 -5.13 -10.01 14.39
C VAL A 124 -6.06 -10.90 15.24
N LEU A 125 -5.75 -11.09 16.53
CA LEU A 125 -6.53 -11.94 17.42
C LEU A 125 -7.80 -11.28 17.97
N ARG A 126 -7.82 -9.97 18.11
CA ARG A 126 -8.86 -9.25 18.87
C ARG A 126 -9.86 -8.51 18.01
N ASN A 127 -9.46 -8.10 16.81
CA ASN A 127 -10.21 -7.14 16.05
C ASN A 127 -11.17 -7.78 15.05
N LYS A 128 -12.20 -7.04 14.73
CA LYS A 128 -13.17 -7.42 13.70
C LYS A 128 -12.62 -7.01 12.33
N PRO A 129 -12.96 -7.76 11.28
CA PRO A 129 -12.65 -7.36 9.92
C PRO A 129 -13.30 -6.02 9.59
N ARG A 130 -12.53 -5.13 8.94
CA ARG A 130 -12.99 -3.88 8.36
C ARG A 130 -12.89 -3.99 6.83
N PRO A 131 -13.90 -3.53 6.08
CA PRO A 131 -13.84 -3.52 4.63
C PRO A 131 -12.73 -2.58 4.16
N MET A 132 -12.07 -2.96 3.07
CA MET A 132 -10.98 -2.22 2.45
C MET A 132 -11.22 -2.11 0.95
N ASP A 133 -10.87 -0.97 0.41
CA ASP A 133 -10.94 -0.70 -1.01
C ASP A 133 -9.67 -1.17 -1.73
N LEU A 134 -9.80 -1.41 -3.02
CA LEU A 134 -8.69 -1.76 -3.89
C LEU A 134 -8.73 -0.87 -5.13
N VAL A 135 -7.60 -0.36 -5.53
CA VAL A 135 -7.49 0.33 -6.81
C VAL A 135 -7.09 -0.68 -7.88
N VAL A 136 -7.77 -0.66 -9.01
CA VAL A 136 -7.52 -1.57 -10.13
C VAL A 136 -7.39 -0.77 -11.42
N ASP A 137 -6.41 -1.10 -12.25
CA ASP A 137 -6.27 -0.46 -13.55
C ASP A 137 -7.07 -1.18 -14.66
N GLU A 138 -7.06 -0.62 -15.87
CA GLU A 138 -7.82 -1.16 -17.01
C GLU A 138 -7.30 -2.52 -17.53
N VAL A 139 -6.12 -2.95 -17.11
CA VAL A 139 -5.58 -4.28 -17.46
C VAL A 139 -5.71 -5.30 -16.33
N GLY A 140 -6.25 -4.89 -15.17
CA GLY A 140 -6.51 -5.75 -14.03
C GLY A 140 -5.34 -5.83 -13.04
N GLU A 141 -4.34 -4.95 -13.15
CA GLU A 141 -3.30 -4.83 -12.13
C GLU A 141 -3.84 -4.06 -10.92
N VAL A 142 -3.49 -4.52 -9.75
CA VAL A 142 -3.99 -3.98 -8.49
C VAL A 142 -3.00 -3.03 -7.84
N VAL A 143 -3.53 -2.07 -7.09
CA VAL A 143 -2.76 -1.13 -6.26
C VAL A 143 -3.38 -1.10 -4.87
N VAL A 144 -2.61 -1.49 -3.89
CA VAL A 144 -3.05 -1.54 -2.49
C VAL A 144 -2.88 -0.18 -1.83
N ASN A 145 -1.79 0.49 -2.11
CA ASN A 145 -1.40 1.73 -1.43
C ASN A 145 -1.43 2.95 -2.34
N SER A 146 -0.59 3.02 -3.37
CA SER A 146 -0.57 4.19 -4.24
C SER A 146 0.11 3.96 -5.60
N VAL A 147 -0.28 4.81 -6.56
CA VAL A 147 0.39 4.97 -7.84
C VAL A 147 0.92 6.39 -7.96
N HIS A 148 2.11 6.56 -8.55
CA HIS A 148 2.59 7.87 -8.96
C HIS A 148 3.23 7.85 -10.34
N VAL A 149 3.06 8.97 -11.02
CA VAL A 149 3.51 9.25 -12.38
C VAL A 149 4.45 10.45 -12.35
N GLY A 150 5.47 10.46 -13.17
CA GLY A 150 6.42 11.56 -13.29
C GLY A 150 7.64 11.39 -12.39
N VAL A 151 8.05 12.44 -11.68
CA VAL A 151 9.31 12.44 -10.92
C VAL A 151 9.37 11.33 -9.87
N GLY A 152 8.26 10.97 -9.27
CA GLY A 152 8.19 9.86 -8.31
C GLY A 152 8.52 8.52 -8.96
N ALA A 153 7.93 8.22 -10.12
CA ALA A 153 8.21 7.01 -10.89
C ALA A 153 9.67 6.99 -11.40
N GLU A 154 10.18 8.11 -11.87
CA GLU A 154 11.59 8.23 -12.28
C GLU A 154 12.55 8.03 -11.11
N ALA A 155 12.19 8.50 -9.92
CA ALA A 155 12.93 8.26 -8.69
C ALA A 155 12.97 6.77 -8.34
N SER A 156 11.84 6.09 -8.38
CA SER A 156 11.72 4.65 -8.14
C SER A 156 12.55 3.85 -9.16
N ARG A 157 12.48 4.24 -10.44
CA ARG A 157 13.25 3.62 -11.53
C ARG A 157 14.77 3.74 -11.31
N ARG A 158 15.24 4.91 -10.89
CA ARG A 158 16.68 5.12 -10.58
C ARG A 158 17.10 4.41 -9.31
N ALA A 159 16.25 4.39 -8.28
CA ALA A 159 16.51 3.68 -7.03
C ALA A 159 16.59 2.17 -7.23
N ALA A 160 15.79 1.59 -8.13
CA ALA A 160 15.84 0.16 -8.45
C ALA A 160 17.24 -0.27 -8.95
N GLY A 161 17.88 0.55 -9.82
CA GLY A 161 19.25 0.31 -10.27
C GLY A 161 20.34 0.55 -9.22
N LEU A 162 20.01 1.25 -8.12
CA LEU A 162 20.95 1.58 -7.05
C LEU A 162 20.83 0.63 -5.83
N LYS A 163 19.66 -0.02 -5.65
CA LYS A 163 19.41 -1.02 -4.59
C LYS A 163 20.43 -2.17 -4.65
N GLU A 164 20.86 -2.55 -5.85
CA GLU A 164 21.89 -3.58 -6.03
C GLU A 164 23.27 -3.16 -5.50
N ARG A 165 23.53 -1.84 -5.34
CA ARG A 165 24.84 -1.30 -4.96
C ARG A 165 24.94 -0.73 -3.54
N LEU A 166 23.87 -0.23 -2.96
CA LEU A 166 23.86 0.59 -1.73
C LEU A 166 23.02 0.04 -0.57
N GLY A 167 22.41 -1.13 -0.70
CA GLY A 167 21.61 -1.73 0.37
C GLY A 167 20.30 -0.98 0.68
N LYS A 168 19.66 -1.34 1.79
CA LYS A 168 18.28 -0.96 2.17
C LYS A 168 18.10 0.51 2.65
N VAL A 169 18.88 1.46 2.20
CA VAL A 169 18.66 2.88 2.58
C VAL A 169 17.62 3.46 1.63
N GLY A 170 16.39 3.65 2.13
CA GLY A 170 15.33 4.36 1.42
C GLY A 170 15.78 5.81 1.16
N TYR A 171 15.82 6.22 -0.11
CA TYR A 171 16.03 7.61 -0.45
C TYR A 171 14.75 8.40 -0.12
N PRO A 172 14.84 9.47 0.68
CA PRO A 172 13.69 10.35 0.86
C PRO A 172 13.28 10.89 -0.52
N ILE A 173 12.01 10.74 -0.88
CA ILE A 173 11.44 11.27 -2.14
C ILE A 173 11.84 12.74 -2.33
N GLY A 174 11.88 13.51 -1.23
CA GLY A 174 12.34 14.90 -1.24
C GLY A 174 13.75 15.13 -1.76
N ALA A 175 14.70 14.22 -1.51
CA ALA A 175 16.07 14.34 -2.02
C ALA A 175 16.14 14.15 -3.55
N VAL A 176 15.29 13.28 -4.09
CA VAL A 176 15.20 13.05 -5.53
C VAL A 176 14.51 14.19 -6.24
N LEU A 177 13.48 14.78 -5.64
CA LEU A 177 12.77 15.94 -6.17
C LEU A 177 13.68 17.16 -6.39
N THR A 178 14.71 17.31 -5.57
CA THR A 178 15.64 18.46 -5.62
C THR A 178 16.91 18.18 -6.44
N ALA A 179 17.36 16.93 -6.53
CA ALA A 179 18.65 16.57 -7.12
C ALA A 179 18.62 16.36 -8.64
N VAL A 180 17.44 16.27 -9.24
CA VAL A 180 17.25 15.93 -10.66
C VAL A 180 16.53 17.08 -11.37
N ASP A 181 16.95 17.35 -12.61
CA ASP A 181 16.12 18.13 -13.53
C ASP A 181 15.16 17.17 -14.25
N PRO A 182 13.94 16.94 -13.69
CA PRO A 182 13.03 15.95 -14.23
C PRO A 182 12.45 16.45 -15.55
N PRO A 183 12.20 15.57 -16.52
CA PRO A 183 11.45 15.94 -17.69
C PRO A 183 10.05 16.41 -17.26
N LEU A 184 9.68 17.60 -17.70
CA LEU A 184 8.33 18.12 -17.47
C LEU A 184 7.35 17.31 -18.31
N LEU A 185 6.35 16.76 -17.65
CA LEU A 185 5.30 15.99 -18.30
C LEU A 185 4.13 16.91 -18.66
N ARG A 186 3.53 16.69 -19.83
CA ARG A 186 2.26 17.29 -20.23
C ARG A 186 1.22 16.21 -20.21
N LEU A 187 0.38 16.22 -19.19
CA LEU A 187 -0.61 15.19 -18.91
C LEU A 187 -1.98 15.80 -18.76
N ARG A 188 -2.96 15.12 -19.34
CA ARG A 188 -4.38 15.34 -19.07
C ARG A 188 -4.78 14.37 -17.98
N VAL A 189 -5.30 14.90 -16.89
CA VAL A 189 -5.80 14.12 -15.75
C VAL A 189 -7.30 14.38 -15.61
N GLU A 190 -8.07 13.30 -15.59
CA GLU A 190 -9.50 13.33 -15.37
C GLU A 190 -9.83 12.54 -14.10
N VAL A 191 -10.72 13.10 -13.27
CA VAL A 191 -11.25 12.47 -12.07
C VAL A 191 -12.76 12.41 -12.21
N ASP A 192 -13.34 11.21 -12.21
CA ASP A 192 -14.77 10.95 -12.41
C ASP A 192 -15.35 11.62 -13.67
N GLY A 193 -14.53 11.75 -14.73
CA GLY A 193 -14.87 12.38 -16.00
C GLY A 193 -14.70 13.90 -16.05
N GLU A 194 -14.33 14.54 -14.95
CA GLU A 194 -13.95 15.96 -14.90
C GLU A 194 -12.47 16.13 -15.20
N VAL A 195 -12.12 17.05 -16.11
CA VAL A 195 -10.72 17.40 -16.41
C VAL A 195 -10.20 18.31 -15.30
N VAL A 196 -9.24 17.83 -14.52
CA VAL A 196 -8.62 18.56 -13.41
C VAL A 196 -7.24 19.10 -13.73
N CYS A 197 -6.62 18.60 -14.80
CA CYS A 197 -5.40 19.11 -15.40
C CYS A 197 -5.41 18.83 -16.89
N ASP A 198 -4.95 19.76 -17.73
CA ASP A 198 -4.85 19.55 -19.17
C ASP A 198 -3.40 19.71 -19.66
N LEU A 199 -3.16 19.34 -20.92
CA LEU A 199 -1.85 19.26 -21.59
C LEU A 199 -1.09 20.60 -21.63
N ASP A 200 -1.78 21.71 -21.45
CA ASP A 200 -1.19 23.05 -21.49
C ASP A 200 -0.28 23.33 -20.29
N ASP A 201 -0.59 22.71 -19.15
CA ASP A 201 0.14 22.90 -17.91
C ASP A 201 1.16 21.77 -17.69
N PRO A 202 2.47 22.09 -17.62
CA PRO A 202 3.46 21.07 -17.28
C PRO A 202 3.32 20.65 -15.81
N VAL A 203 3.37 19.33 -15.57
CA VAL A 203 3.30 18.75 -14.25
C VAL A 203 4.62 18.12 -13.83
N LEU A 204 4.92 18.23 -12.55
CA LEU A 204 6.05 17.56 -11.90
C LEU A 204 5.70 16.08 -11.62
N MET A 205 4.52 15.84 -11.08
CA MET A 205 4.03 14.51 -10.77
C MET A 205 2.51 14.48 -10.60
N VAL A 206 1.96 13.30 -10.81
CA VAL A 206 0.60 12.93 -10.42
C VAL A 206 0.71 11.77 -9.45
N ALA A 207 -0.04 11.80 -8.34
CA ALA A 207 -0.19 10.68 -7.43
C ALA A 207 -1.66 10.31 -7.30
N VAL A 208 -1.94 9.02 -7.21
CA VAL A 208 -3.26 8.44 -6.94
C VAL A 208 -3.08 7.57 -5.71
N GLY A 209 -3.58 8.03 -4.57
CA GLY A 209 -3.42 7.37 -3.29
C GLY A 209 -4.69 6.66 -2.85
N ASN A 210 -4.60 5.36 -2.61
CA ASN A 210 -5.56 4.60 -1.83
C ASN A 210 -5.21 4.73 -0.34
N GLY A 211 -3.91 4.75 -0.03
CA GLY A 211 -3.35 5.04 1.30
C GLY A 211 -2.54 6.34 1.34
N PRO A 212 -2.26 6.87 2.53
CA PRO A 212 -1.64 8.20 2.70
C PRO A 212 -0.13 8.23 2.43
N SER A 213 0.58 7.12 2.65
CA SER A 213 2.04 7.12 2.75
C SER A 213 2.73 6.33 1.64
N VAL A 214 3.95 6.75 1.30
CA VAL A 214 4.85 6.08 0.34
C VAL A 214 6.30 6.13 0.83
N GLY A 215 7.11 5.16 0.44
CA GLY A 215 8.56 5.20 0.61
C GLY A 215 9.05 5.20 2.06
N GLY A 216 8.29 4.58 2.97
CA GLY A 216 8.66 4.43 4.38
C GLY A 216 8.10 5.55 5.28
N GLY A 217 6.90 6.03 5.00
CA GLY A 217 6.16 6.98 5.83
C GLY A 217 6.13 8.42 5.32
N THR A 218 6.50 8.66 4.05
CA THR A 218 6.27 9.98 3.44
C THR A 218 4.79 10.09 3.09
N GLU A 219 4.06 10.97 3.74
CA GLU A 219 2.64 11.22 3.47
C GLU A 219 2.46 11.99 2.17
N LEU A 220 2.24 11.29 1.06
CA LEU A 220 2.07 11.88 -0.27
C LEU A 220 0.62 12.31 -0.51
N THR A 221 -0.34 11.51 -0.07
CA THR A 221 -1.78 11.76 -0.12
C THR A 221 -2.35 11.68 1.29
N PRO A 222 -2.07 12.68 2.16
CA PRO A 222 -2.26 12.57 3.62
C PRO A 222 -3.71 12.39 4.08
N GLU A 223 -4.70 12.68 3.22
CA GLU A 223 -6.12 12.52 3.53
C GLU A 223 -6.70 11.19 3.01
N ALA A 224 -5.89 10.36 2.32
CA ALA A 224 -6.36 9.11 1.75
C ALA A 224 -6.72 8.08 2.83
N ASP A 225 -7.89 7.47 2.69
CA ASP A 225 -8.39 6.39 3.55
C ASP A 225 -8.79 5.19 2.67
N PRO A 226 -8.10 4.04 2.79
CA PRO A 226 -8.38 2.87 1.96
C PRO A 226 -9.69 2.13 2.32
N GLY A 227 -10.64 2.79 2.93
CA GLY A 227 -11.94 2.24 3.30
C GLY A 227 -13.11 3.18 3.07
N ASP A 228 -12.94 4.26 2.30
CA ASP A 228 -13.97 5.29 2.09
C ASP A 228 -14.57 5.31 0.66
N GLY A 229 -14.15 4.37 -0.20
CA GLY A 229 -14.64 4.21 -1.57
C GLY A 229 -14.03 5.18 -2.59
N MET A 230 -12.98 5.90 -2.22
CA MET A 230 -12.36 6.91 -3.07
C MET A 230 -10.83 6.77 -3.09
N VAL A 231 -10.20 7.42 -4.06
CA VAL A 231 -8.77 7.70 -4.08
C VAL A 231 -8.53 9.19 -4.02
N ASP A 232 -7.39 9.54 -3.45
CA ASP A 232 -6.92 10.92 -3.38
C ASP A 232 -5.95 11.19 -4.52
N VAL A 233 -6.23 12.21 -5.33
CA VAL A 233 -5.46 12.57 -6.52
C VAL A 233 -4.72 13.87 -6.26
N LEU A 234 -3.39 13.79 -6.28
CA LEU A 234 -2.52 14.95 -6.13
C LEU A 234 -1.81 15.23 -7.45
N ILE A 235 -1.90 16.47 -7.92
CA ILE A 235 -1.21 16.94 -9.13
C ILE A 235 -0.32 18.11 -8.74
N SER A 236 0.99 17.94 -8.82
CA SER A 236 1.95 18.99 -8.54
C SER A 236 2.44 19.64 -9.83
N ARG A 237 2.29 20.98 -9.90
CA ARG A 237 2.85 21.84 -10.95
C ARG A 237 4.13 22.57 -10.49
N SER A 238 4.77 22.09 -9.42
CA SER A 238 6.01 22.67 -8.87
C SER A 238 7.21 22.40 -9.78
N THR A 239 7.20 22.92 -11.00
CA THR A 239 8.16 22.60 -12.07
C THR A 239 9.47 23.39 -12.00
N GLY A 240 9.47 24.61 -11.42
CA GLY A 240 10.67 25.42 -11.23
C GLY A 240 11.54 24.94 -10.06
N PRO A 241 12.86 25.23 -10.06
CA PRO A 241 13.77 24.75 -9.03
C PRO A 241 13.40 25.20 -7.61
N VAL A 242 12.97 26.45 -7.44
CA VAL A 242 12.52 26.97 -6.15
C VAL A 242 11.20 26.34 -5.74
N ALA A 243 10.25 26.20 -6.67
CA ALA A 243 8.97 25.55 -6.40
C ALA A 243 9.15 24.10 -5.98
N ARG A 244 10.06 23.35 -6.63
CA ARG A 244 10.42 21.97 -6.27
C ARG A 244 11.02 21.87 -4.87
N LEU A 245 11.94 22.78 -4.53
CA LEU A 245 12.53 22.82 -3.19
C LEU A 245 11.45 23.07 -2.13
N LEU A 246 10.58 24.05 -2.34
CA LEU A 246 9.49 24.35 -1.42
C LEU A 246 8.47 23.21 -1.33
N TYR A 247 8.19 22.52 -2.45
CA TYR A 247 7.35 21.32 -2.46
C TYR A 247 7.97 20.20 -1.61
N ALA A 248 9.27 19.92 -1.82
CA ALA A 248 9.99 18.89 -1.06
C ALA A 248 10.04 19.19 0.44
N LEU A 249 10.25 20.46 0.83
CA LEU A 249 10.21 20.86 2.23
C LEU A 249 8.83 20.66 2.84
N ARG A 250 7.77 21.08 2.16
CA ARG A 250 6.39 20.90 2.65
C ARG A 250 5.93 19.42 2.63
N LEU A 251 6.45 18.63 1.70
CA LEU A 251 6.22 17.18 1.68
C LEU A 251 6.73 16.51 2.98
N GLY A 252 7.89 16.93 3.47
CA GLY A 252 8.43 16.46 4.74
C GLY A 252 7.58 16.78 5.98
N PHE A 253 6.65 17.76 5.87
CA PHE A 253 5.70 18.14 6.92
C PHE A 253 4.25 17.78 6.58
N ALA A 254 4.01 16.99 5.54
CA ALA A 254 2.69 16.63 5.04
C ALA A 254 1.76 17.83 4.73
N THR A 255 2.32 19.00 4.37
CA THR A 255 1.57 20.24 4.09
C THR A 255 1.66 20.68 2.62
N HIS A 256 2.27 19.89 1.77
CA HIS A 256 2.48 20.16 0.34
C HIS A 256 1.17 20.23 -0.45
N HIS A 257 0.13 19.51 -0.03
CA HIS A 257 -1.20 19.49 -0.66
C HIS A 257 -1.96 20.83 -0.51
N HIS A 258 -1.57 21.69 0.42
CA HIS A 258 -2.13 23.04 0.59
C HIS A 258 -1.46 24.12 -0.27
N ARG A 259 -0.52 23.75 -1.14
CA ARG A 259 0.15 24.73 -2.01
C ARG A 259 -0.76 25.14 -3.17
N GLU A 260 -0.62 26.39 -3.64
CA GLU A 260 -1.37 26.92 -4.78
C GLU A 260 -1.02 26.22 -6.11
N ASP A 261 0.22 25.70 -6.24
CA ASP A 261 0.70 24.96 -7.40
C ASP A 261 0.42 23.44 -7.31
N VAL A 262 -0.38 23.03 -6.34
CA VAL A 262 -0.84 21.66 -6.15
C VAL A 262 -2.36 21.60 -6.22
N THR A 263 -2.88 20.71 -7.06
CA THR A 263 -4.30 20.37 -7.08
C THR A 263 -4.51 19.08 -6.31
N TYR A 264 -5.46 19.07 -5.39
CA TYR A 264 -5.88 17.90 -4.65
C TYR A 264 -7.35 17.64 -4.91
N ARG A 265 -7.71 16.40 -5.31
CA ARG A 265 -9.07 15.97 -5.65
C ARG A 265 -9.30 14.58 -5.12
N ARG A 266 -10.55 14.23 -4.98
CA ARG A 266 -10.99 12.87 -4.62
C ARG A 266 -11.96 12.37 -5.66
N GLY A 267 -11.92 11.08 -5.93
CA GLY A 267 -12.83 10.43 -6.85
C GLY A 267 -12.68 8.92 -6.86
N SER A 268 -13.56 8.26 -7.58
CA SER A 268 -13.59 6.80 -7.70
C SER A 268 -12.89 6.28 -8.97
N ARG A 269 -12.66 7.17 -9.94
CA ARG A 269 -12.02 6.84 -11.22
C ARG A 269 -11.07 7.95 -11.64
N VAL A 270 -9.85 7.57 -11.99
CA VAL A 270 -8.80 8.49 -12.42
C VAL A 270 -8.25 8.04 -13.76
N SER A 271 -8.15 8.94 -14.72
CA SER A 271 -7.53 8.69 -16.03
C SER A 271 -6.38 9.68 -16.23
N VAL A 272 -5.24 9.18 -16.66
CA VAL A 272 -4.06 9.98 -17.01
C VAL A 272 -3.67 9.67 -18.44
N SER A 273 -3.53 10.72 -19.27
CA SER A 273 -3.14 10.58 -20.66
C SER A 273 -2.21 11.71 -21.12
N GLY A 274 -1.42 11.47 -22.18
CA GLY A 274 -0.54 12.50 -22.73
C GLY A 274 0.72 11.99 -23.39
N GLY A 275 1.83 12.71 -23.19
CA GLY A 275 3.16 12.25 -23.61
C GLY A 275 3.57 10.99 -22.87
N PRO A 276 4.63 10.27 -23.33
CA PRO A 276 5.10 9.05 -22.65
C PRO A 276 5.45 9.32 -21.19
N PHE A 277 4.96 8.49 -20.28
CA PHE A 277 5.22 8.57 -18.84
C PHE A 277 5.47 7.20 -18.21
N TRP A 278 6.20 7.19 -17.12
CA TRP A 278 6.41 6.00 -16.29
C TRP A 278 5.49 6.06 -15.09
N CYS A 279 4.97 4.90 -14.69
CA CYS A 279 4.22 4.71 -13.46
C CYS A 279 5.04 3.94 -12.44
N SER A 280 4.83 4.24 -11.17
CA SER A 280 5.27 3.39 -10.06
C SER A 280 4.04 3.11 -9.19
N ALA A 281 3.65 1.83 -9.10
CA ALA A 281 2.52 1.35 -8.32
C ALA A 281 3.04 0.40 -7.24
N ASP A 282 2.76 0.70 -5.98
CA ASP A 282 3.22 -0.06 -4.81
C ASP A 282 4.72 -0.41 -4.84
N GLY A 283 5.52 0.45 -5.48
CA GLY A 283 6.95 0.29 -5.65
C GLY A 283 7.41 -0.45 -6.91
N GLU A 284 6.49 -0.99 -7.71
CA GLU A 284 6.78 -1.57 -9.02
C GLU A 284 6.69 -0.50 -10.12
N VAL A 285 7.67 -0.48 -11.03
CA VAL A 285 7.78 0.53 -12.09
C VAL A 285 7.46 -0.09 -13.44
N TYR A 286 6.56 0.52 -14.17
CA TYR A 286 6.17 0.09 -15.52
C TYR A 286 5.96 1.28 -16.46
N GLY A 287 5.98 1.01 -17.75
CA GLY A 287 5.87 1.99 -18.83
C GLY A 287 6.99 1.86 -19.87
N PRO A 288 7.14 2.82 -20.81
CA PRO A 288 6.40 4.09 -20.82
C PRO A 288 4.97 3.91 -21.33
N GLU A 289 4.03 4.52 -20.63
CA GLU A 289 2.61 4.58 -20.97
C GLU A 289 2.26 5.89 -21.65
N ARG A 290 1.08 5.95 -22.31
CA ARG A 290 0.49 7.18 -22.84
C ARG A 290 -0.92 7.41 -22.35
N HIS A 291 -1.51 6.38 -21.77
CA HIS A 291 -2.83 6.38 -21.18
C HIS A 291 -2.88 5.30 -20.11
N ARG A 292 -3.44 5.63 -18.95
CA ARG A 292 -3.77 4.71 -17.88
C ARG A 292 -5.01 5.19 -17.14
N THR A 293 -5.85 4.24 -16.77
CA THR A 293 -7.03 4.49 -15.95
C THR A 293 -7.02 3.58 -14.76
N TRP A 294 -7.34 4.13 -13.61
CA TRP A 294 -7.54 3.39 -12.36
C TRP A 294 -8.96 3.64 -11.86
N HIS A 295 -9.52 2.65 -11.21
CA HIS A 295 -10.82 2.77 -10.54
C HIS A 295 -10.79 2.07 -9.20
N VAL A 296 -11.67 2.51 -8.30
CA VAL A 296 -11.82 1.91 -6.96
C VAL A 296 -12.81 0.76 -7.04
N GLU A 297 -12.40 -0.41 -6.57
CA GLU A 297 -13.29 -1.50 -6.17
C GLU A 297 -13.56 -1.35 -4.68
N SER A 298 -14.70 -0.78 -4.32
CA SER A 298 -15.05 -0.54 -2.92
C SER A 298 -15.31 -1.85 -2.18
N GLU A 299 -14.87 -1.92 -0.92
CA GLU A 299 -15.04 -3.08 -0.05
C GLU A 299 -14.54 -4.38 -0.73
N ALA A 300 -13.43 -4.31 -1.47
CA ALA A 300 -12.89 -5.43 -2.23
C ALA A 300 -12.44 -6.60 -1.36
N TYR A 301 -12.03 -6.34 -0.12
CA TYR A 301 -11.60 -7.33 0.86
C TYR A 301 -11.81 -6.84 2.29
N SER A 302 -11.44 -7.63 3.27
CA SER A 302 -11.51 -7.24 4.68
C SER A 302 -10.16 -7.39 5.36
N MET A 303 -9.81 -6.46 6.24
CA MET A 303 -8.61 -6.52 7.06
C MET A 303 -8.90 -6.43 8.56
N LEU A 304 -8.09 -7.14 9.33
CA LEU A 304 -8.06 -7.08 10.80
C LEU A 304 -7.21 -5.88 11.22
N LEU A 305 -7.88 -4.79 11.57
CA LEU A 305 -7.27 -3.50 11.91
C LEU A 305 -7.68 -3.03 13.31
N PRO A 306 -6.94 -2.09 13.92
CA PRO A 306 -7.28 -1.50 15.22
C PRO A 306 -8.66 -0.86 15.29
#